data_c0295f661c5f14bf2564f375d9b7e6e2
#
_entry.id   c0295f661c5f14bf2564f375d9b7e6e2
#
_cell.length_a   1.000
_cell.length_b   1.000
_cell.length_c   1.000
_cell.angle_alpha   90.00
_cell.angle_beta   90.00
_cell.angle_gamma   90.00
#
_symmetry.space_group_name_H-M   'P 1'
#
loop_
_entity.id
_entity.type
_entity.pdbx_description
1 polymer ?
#
loop_
_entity_poly.entity_id
_entity_poly.type
_entity_poly.pdbx_seq_one_letter_code
_entity_poly.pdbx_strand_id
1 'polypeptide(L)'
;MCPTRDVETVDPTISESQHPNADRGAAFFDLDRTLIPGSSVFTLASVAWRSGHLSTRQLLHDAWEALTFRTSGATDGKTEKTRQRILGAIKGQDAYTLQKLSSQVIPKLVAQVRPESLALIHDHQLAGRPTYIVSASPIEIVKPLALALGMTG
;
A
#
# COMPACT_ATOMS: atom_id res chain seq x y z
N MET A 1 67.12 23.44 -12.56
CA MET A 1 67.19 22.18 -11.78
C MET A 1 65.89 22.13 -11.03
N CYS A 2 64.90 21.48 -11.61
CA CYS A 2 63.52 21.40 -11.08
C CYS A 2 63.35 20.02 -10.41
N PRO A 3 62.85 19.93 -9.19
CA PRO A 3 62.62 18.61 -8.56
C PRO A 3 61.33 18.03 -9.11
N THR A 4 61.44 16.82 -9.59
CA THR A 4 60.35 15.93 -9.99
C THR A 4 59.52 15.57 -8.73
N ARG A 5 58.22 15.85 -8.85
CA ARG A 5 57.25 15.49 -7.82
C ARG A 5 56.85 14.03 -8.08
N ASP A 6 57.18 13.17 -7.12
CA ASP A 6 56.78 11.75 -7.11
C ASP A 6 55.25 11.68 -7.08
N VAL A 7 54.70 11.04 -8.09
CA VAL A 7 53.26 10.70 -8.14
C VAL A 7 53.08 9.44 -7.29
N GLU A 8 52.58 9.66 -6.10
CA GLU A 8 52.15 8.57 -5.18
C GLU A 8 51.02 7.79 -5.85
N THR A 9 51.33 6.58 -6.25
CA THR A 9 50.38 5.62 -6.80
C THR A 9 49.39 5.24 -5.70
N VAL A 10 48.18 5.80 -5.77
CA VAL A 10 47.08 5.39 -4.88
C VAL A 10 46.69 3.96 -5.25
N ASP A 11 46.93 3.05 -4.37
CA ASP A 11 46.56 1.63 -4.41
C ASP A 11 45.01 1.53 -4.47
N PRO A 12 44.40 0.93 -5.49
CA PRO A 12 42.94 0.81 -5.58
C PRO A 12 42.37 -0.39 -4.79
N THR A 13 43.03 -0.80 -3.75
CA THR A 13 42.49 -1.78 -2.80
C THR A 13 41.66 -1.08 -1.72
N ILE A 14 40.62 -0.30 -2.15
CA ILE A 14 39.53 -0.01 -1.26
C ILE A 14 38.81 -1.35 -1.08
N SER A 15 39.12 -2.00 0.01
CA SER A 15 38.38 -3.13 0.56
C SER A 15 36.89 -2.76 0.50
N GLU A 16 36.19 -3.35 -0.45
CA GLU A 16 34.74 -3.38 -0.49
C GLU A 16 34.31 -3.97 0.85
N SER A 17 33.93 -3.09 1.77
CA SER A 17 33.38 -3.48 3.06
C SER A 17 32.15 -4.35 2.74
N GLN A 18 32.34 -5.64 2.85
CA GLN A 18 31.31 -6.66 2.78
C GLN A 18 30.31 -6.36 3.91
N HIS A 19 29.33 -5.49 3.61
CA HIS A 19 28.10 -5.46 4.37
C HIS A 19 27.37 -6.77 4.04
N PRO A 20 27.23 -7.69 4.99
CA PRO A 20 26.63 -9.01 4.73
C PRO A 20 25.15 -8.93 4.31
N ASN A 21 24.58 -7.73 4.18
CA ASN A 21 23.22 -7.45 3.74
C ASN A 21 23.14 -6.58 2.47
N ALA A 22 24.24 -6.22 1.82
CA ALA A 22 24.21 -5.33 0.65
C ALA A 22 23.52 -5.94 -0.58
N ASP A 23 23.43 -7.27 -0.67
CA ASP A 23 22.79 -7.99 -1.78
C ASP A 23 21.32 -8.34 -1.55
N ARG A 24 20.75 -8.00 -0.40
CA ARG A 24 19.35 -8.29 -0.08
C ARG A 24 18.50 -7.05 -0.29
N GLY A 25 18.13 -6.75 -1.53
CA GLY A 25 17.11 -5.75 -1.82
C GLY A 25 15.81 -6.05 -1.09
N ALA A 26 14.97 -5.03 -0.88
CA ALA A 26 13.61 -5.19 -0.36
C ALA A 26 12.62 -5.28 -1.53
N ALA A 27 11.50 -5.98 -1.33
CA ALA A 27 10.40 -6.02 -2.28
C ALA A 27 9.25 -5.13 -1.79
N PHE A 28 8.78 -4.26 -2.67
CA PHE A 28 7.70 -3.33 -2.41
C PHE A 28 6.52 -3.66 -3.31
N PHE A 29 5.33 -3.74 -2.71
CA PHE A 29 4.10 -4.10 -3.40
C PHE A 29 3.07 -2.97 -3.23
N ASP A 30 2.52 -2.49 -4.34
CA ASP A 30 1.34 -1.64 -4.28
C ASP A 30 0.10 -2.49 -3.97
N LEU A 31 -0.86 -1.91 -3.24
CA LEU A 31 -2.04 -2.63 -2.78
C LEU A 31 -3.16 -2.63 -3.83
N ASP A 32 -3.64 -1.43 -4.17
CA ASP A 32 -4.86 -1.26 -4.96
C ASP A 32 -4.59 -1.56 -6.44
N ARG A 33 -5.35 -2.49 -7.04
CA ARG A 33 -5.19 -2.98 -8.42
C ARG A 33 -3.90 -3.77 -8.69
N THR A 34 -3.06 -3.94 -7.68
CA THR A 34 -1.82 -4.74 -7.75
C THR A 34 -1.97 -6.00 -6.91
N LEU A 35 -1.85 -5.93 -5.58
CA LEU A 35 -2.08 -7.08 -4.71
C LEU A 35 -3.53 -7.56 -4.76
N ILE A 36 -4.48 -6.63 -4.79
CA ILE A 36 -5.91 -6.92 -4.93
C ILE A 36 -6.44 -6.36 -6.27
N PRO A 37 -7.44 -7.00 -6.89
CA PRO A 37 -8.00 -6.52 -8.18
C PRO A 37 -8.78 -5.21 -8.07
N GLY A 38 -9.24 -4.87 -6.87
CA GLY A 38 -10.05 -3.69 -6.57
C GLY A 38 -9.32 -2.61 -5.79
N SER A 39 -10.09 -1.82 -5.03
CA SER A 39 -9.56 -0.82 -4.11
C SER A 39 -9.94 -1.14 -2.67
N SER A 40 -8.95 -1.10 -1.80
CA SER A 40 -9.08 -1.30 -0.35
C SER A 40 -10.03 -0.29 0.29
N VAL A 41 -10.06 0.94 -0.23
CA VAL A 41 -10.95 2.01 0.25
C VAL A 41 -12.43 1.66 0.00
N PHE A 42 -12.77 1.03 -1.13
CA PHE A 42 -14.15 0.58 -1.37
C PHE A 42 -14.54 -0.59 -0.48
N THR A 43 -13.63 -1.51 -0.20
CA THR A 43 -13.85 -2.59 0.76
C THR A 43 -14.10 -2.02 2.16
N LEU A 44 -13.28 -1.06 2.59
CA LEU A 44 -13.45 -0.35 3.86
C LEU A 44 -14.79 0.38 3.92
N ALA A 45 -15.15 1.15 2.89
CA ALA A 45 -16.42 1.87 2.81
C ALA A 45 -17.62 0.91 2.90
N SER A 46 -17.57 -0.24 2.24
CA SER A 46 -18.64 -1.25 2.28
C SER A 46 -18.84 -1.84 3.67
N VAL A 47 -17.74 -2.06 4.40
CA VAL A 47 -17.78 -2.55 5.79
C VAL A 47 -18.29 -1.46 6.72
N ALA A 48 -17.78 -0.24 6.60
CA ALA A 48 -18.21 0.90 7.41
C ALA A 48 -19.71 1.20 7.25
N TRP A 49 -20.23 1.08 6.03
CA TRP A 49 -21.66 1.21 5.78
C TRP A 49 -22.49 0.10 6.43
N ARG A 50 -22.08 -1.16 6.26
CA ARG A 50 -22.79 -2.31 6.87
C ARG A 50 -22.76 -2.28 8.40
N SER A 51 -21.72 -1.69 8.96
CA SER A 51 -21.56 -1.50 10.42
C SER A 51 -22.23 -0.23 10.94
N GLY A 52 -22.97 0.52 10.09
CA GLY A 52 -23.69 1.75 10.47
C GLY A 52 -22.81 2.97 10.74
N HIS A 53 -21.51 2.89 10.41
CA HIS A 53 -20.56 4.00 10.61
C HIS A 53 -20.60 5.02 9.46
N LEU A 54 -21.22 4.67 8.33
CA LEU A 54 -21.49 5.56 7.22
C LEU A 54 -23.00 5.67 6.98
N SER A 55 -23.51 6.88 6.90
CA SER A 55 -24.92 7.13 6.61
C SER A 55 -25.26 6.72 5.16
N THR A 56 -26.35 5.97 4.99
CA THR A 56 -26.90 5.61 3.68
C THR A 56 -27.15 6.85 2.80
N ARG A 57 -27.50 7.98 3.44
CA ARG A 57 -27.77 9.25 2.75
C ARG A 57 -26.51 9.85 2.12
N GLN A 58 -25.37 9.77 2.82
CA GLN A 58 -24.08 10.19 2.27
C GLN A 58 -23.63 9.30 1.12
N LEU A 59 -23.75 7.98 1.26
CA LEU A 59 -23.39 7.03 0.21
C LEU A 59 -24.28 7.16 -1.04
N LEU A 60 -25.59 7.39 -0.87
CA LEU A 60 -26.51 7.62 -1.99
C LEU A 60 -26.22 8.93 -2.69
N HIS A 61 -25.88 9.99 -1.96
CA HIS A 61 -25.49 11.27 -2.54
C HIS A 61 -24.20 11.12 -3.37
N ASP A 62 -23.18 10.45 -2.81
CA ASP A 62 -21.90 10.24 -3.48
C ASP A 62 -22.02 9.27 -4.67
N ALA A 63 -22.87 8.25 -4.56
CA ALA A 63 -23.19 7.33 -5.66
C ALA A 63 -23.97 8.03 -6.77
N TRP A 64 -24.90 8.92 -6.42
CA TRP A 64 -25.67 9.72 -7.39
C TRP A 64 -24.76 10.70 -8.13
N GLU A 65 -23.87 11.42 -7.42
CA GLU A 65 -22.85 12.25 -8.07
C GLU A 65 -21.94 11.42 -8.99
N ALA A 66 -21.50 10.25 -8.55
CA ALA A 66 -20.67 9.37 -9.38
C ALA A 66 -21.42 8.86 -10.62
N LEU A 67 -22.72 8.59 -10.51
CA LEU A 67 -23.55 8.12 -11.62
C LEU A 67 -23.83 9.24 -12.63
N THR A 68 -24.20 10.44 -12.18
CA THR A 68 -24.45 11.60 -13.06
C THR A 68 -23.17 12.04 -13.77
N PHE A 69 -22.01 11.83 -13.16
CA PHE A 69 -20.71 12.09 -13.79
C PHE A 69 -20.26 11.00 -14.76
N ARG A 70 -20.82 9.79 -14.70
CA ARG A 70 -20.46 8.68 -15.60
C ARG A 70 -20.82 8.96 -17.06
N THR A 71 -21.76 9.86 -17.29
CA THR A 71 -22.19 10.30 -18.62
C THR A 71 -21.26 11.35 -19.25
N SER A 72 -20.26 11.87 -18.56
CA SER A 72 -19.38 12.95 -19.01
C SER A 72 -17.90 12.54 -19.16
N GLY A 73 -17.62 11.32 -19.54
CA GLY A 73 -16.41 10.90 -20.25
C GLY A 73 -15.02 11.27 -19.73
N ALA A 74 -14.73 11.29 -18.41
CA ALA A 74 -13.35 11.50 -17.91
C ALA A 74 -13.02 10.54 -16.76
N THR A 75 -12.10 9.59 -16.97
CA THR A 75 -12.02 8.35 -16.20
C THR A 75 -11.11 8.39 -14.97
N ASP A 76 -9.96 9.08 -14.99
CA ASP A 76 -8.95 8.95 -13.91
C ASP A 76 -9.10 9.97 -12.75
N GLY A 77 -9.42 11.23 -13.05
CA GLY A 77 -9.56 12.26 -12.01
C GLY A 77 -10.77 12.09 -11.09
N LYS A 78 -11.73 11.23 -11.46
CA LYS A 78 -12.98 11.03 -10.71
C LYS A 78 -12.86 9.93 -9.67
N THR A 79 -12.14 8.86 -9.97
CA THR A 79 -11.83 7.79 -9.00
C THR A 79 -11.04 8.35 -7.82
N GLU A 80 -10.09 9.25 -8.09
CA GLU A 80 -9.29 9.90 -7.05
C GLU A 80 -10.14 10.83 -6.16
N LYS A 81 -11.05 11.63 -6.73
CA LYS A 81 -11.96 12.47 -5.95
C LYS A 81 -12.89 11.66 -5.05
N THR A 82 -13.44 10.55 -5.56
CA THR A 82 -14.28 9.65 -4.76
C THR A 82 -13.47 9.01 -3.63
N ARG A 83 -12.26 8.58 -3.91
CA ARG A 83 -11.32 8.06 -2.92
C ARG A 83 -11.01 9.09 -1.84
N GLN A 84 -10.69 10.32 -2.20
CA GLN A 84 -10.41 11.40 -1.26
C GLN A 84 -11.62 11.75 -0.38
N ARG A 85 -12.84 11.70 -0.92
CA ARG A 85 -14.08 11.90 -0.14
C ARG A 85 -14.29 10.78 0.87
N ILE A 86 -14.12 9.52 0.46
CA ILE A 86 -14.23 8.37 1.37
C ILE A 86 -13.17 8.47 2.48
N LEU A 87 -11.93 8.78 2.12
CA LEU A 87 -10.84 9.00 3.08
C LEU A 87 -11.13 10.20 3.98
N GLY A 88 -11.73 11.27 3.46
CA GLY A 88 -12.16 12.44 4.23
C GLY A 88 -13.25 12.11 5.25
N ALA A 89 -14.23 11.29 4.88
CA ALA A 89 -15.27 10.81 5.80
C ALA A 89 -14.72 9.91 6.91
N ILE A 90 -13.67 9.15 6.61
CA ILE A 90 -12.99 8.27 7.57
C ILE A 90 -12.02 9.06 8.45
N LYS A 91 -11.42 10.13 7.93
CA LYS A 91 -10.41 10.96 8.62
C LYS A 91 -10.94 11.65 9.88
N GLY A 92 -12.26 11.75 10.06
CA GLY A 92 -12.90 12.26 11.28
C GLY A 92 -13.25 11.18 12.29
N GLN A 93 -13.03 9.90 12.01
CA GLN A 93 -13.29 8.80 12.92
C GLN A 93 -12.13 8.62 13.91
N ASP A 94 -12.45 8.20 15.12
CA ASP A 94 -11.42 7.88 16.09
C ASP A 94 -10.64 6.60 15.72
N ALA A 95 -9.40 6.47 16.22
CA ALA A 95 -8.53 5.34 15.94
C ALA A 95 -9.16 3.99 16.37
N TYR A 96 -9.96 4.00 17.43
CA TYR A 96 -10.65 2.81 17.93
C TYR A 96 -11.70 2.29 16.93
N THR A 97 -12.47 3.20 16.34
CA THR A 97 -13.46 2.87 15.29
C THR A 97 -12.76 2.30 14.06
N LEU A 98 -11.65 2.90 13.63
CA LEU A 98 -10.86 2.39 12.50
C LEU A 98 -10.27 1.01 12.79
N GLN A 99 -9.77 0.80 14.00
CA GLN A 99 -9.27 -0.51 14.44
C GLN A 99 -10.35 -1.59 14.44
N LYS A 100 -11.55 -1.25 14.93
CA LYS A 100 -12.71 -2.15 14.90
C LYS A 100 -13.16 -2.48 13.47
N LEU A 101 -13.17 -1.50 12.58
CA LEU A 101 -13.45 -1.72 11.16
C LEU A 101 -12.36 -2.57 10.49
N SER A 102 -11.10 -2.34 10.83
CA SER A 102 -9.96 -3.10 10.34
C SER A 102 -10.15 -4.60 10.56
N SER A 103 -10.56 -5.03 11.76
CA SER A 103 -10.81 -6.46 12.05
C SER A 103 -11.82 -7.12 11.12
N GLN A 104 -12.76 -6.37 10.55
CA GLN A 104 -13.77 -6.86 9.60
C GLN A 104 -13.31 -6.71 8.12
N VAL A 105 -12.45 -5.73 7.85
CA VAL A 105 -11.94 -5.45 6.50
C VAL A 105 -10.82 -6.40 6.11
N ILE A 106 -9.89 -6.68 7.04
CA ILE A 106 -8.70 -7.49 6.74
C ILE A 106 -9.03 -8.87 6.18
N PRO A 107 -9.93 -9.68 6.76
CA PRO A 107 -10.27 -10.97 6.18
C PRO A 107 -10.80 -10.86 4.74
N LYS A 108 -11.53 -9.79 4.43
CA LYS A 108 -12.06 -9.57 3.08
C LYS A 108 -10.97 -9.15 2.10
N LEU A 109 -10.00 -8.35 2.54
CA LEU A 109 -8.87 -7.96 1.70
C LEU A 109 -7.96 -9.16 1.44
N VAL A 110 -7.65 -9.96 2.47
CA VAL A 110 -6.86 -11.19 2.33
C VAL A 110 -7.50 -12.13 1.30
N ALA A 111 -8.83 -12.32 1.36
CA ALA A 111 -9.57 -13.14 0.39
C ALA A 111 -9.56 -12.59 -1.05
N GLN A 112 -9.22 -11.32 -1.23
CA GLN A 112 -9.12 -10.66 -2.55
C GLN A 112 -7.69 -10.64 -3.09
N VAL A 113 -6.68 -11.02 -2.30
CA VAL A 113 -5.30 -11.02 -2.77
C VAL A 113 -5.13 -12.02 -3.90
N ARG A 114 -4.51 -11.56 -4.99
CA ARG A 114 -4.28 -12.38 -6.17
C ARG A 114 -3.32 -13.53 -5.85
N PRO A 115 -3.59 -14.76 -6.29
CA PRO A 115 -2.69 -15.90 -6.07
C PRO A 115 -1.27 -15.65 -6.58
N GLU A 116 -1.13 -14.96 -7.71
CA GLU A 116 0.16 -14.63 -8.31
C GLU A 116 0.95 -13.66 -7.43
N SER A 117 0.26 -12.71 -6.80
CA SER A 117 0.87 -11.78 -5.86
C SER A 117 1.33 -12.47 -4.58
N LEU A 118 0.54 -13.43 -4.06
CA LEU A 118 0.95 -14.25 -2.92
C LEU A 118 2.18 -15.10 -3.23
N ALA A 119 2.23 -15.72 -4.40
CA ALA A 119 3.40 -16.49 -4.84
C ALA A 119 4.65 -15.62 -4.89
N LEU A 120 4.53 -14.42 -5.47
CA LEU A 120 5.65 -13.48 -5.57
C LEU A 120 6.13 -12.98 -4.19
N ILE A 121 5.21 -12.69 -3.27
CA ILE A 121 5.56 -12.35 -1.87
C ILE A 121 6.36 -13.50 -1.25
N HIS A 122 5.87 -14.73 -1.40
CA HIS A 122 6.51 -15.92 -0.86
C HIS A 122 7.91 -16.15 -1.43
N ASP A 123 8.09 -15.98 -2.75
CA ASP A 123 9.38 -16.11 -3.40
C ASP A 123 10.41 -15.09 -2.85
N HIS A 124 9.97 -13.85 -2.61
CA HIS A 124 10.83 -12.84 -1.98
C HIS A 124 11.19 -13.22 -0.54
N GLN A 125 10.22 -13.74 0.23
CA GLN A 125 10.44 -14.19 1.60
C GLN A 125 11.41 -15.38 1.67
N LEU A 126 11.25 -16.36 0.78
CA LEU A 126 12.18 -17.50 0.67
C LEU A 126 13.61 -17.05 0.33
N ALA A 127 13.74 -16.01 -0.50
CA ALA A 127 15.03 -15.40 -0.81
C ALA A 127 15.59 -14.52 0.34
N GLY A 128 14.91 -14.46 1.49
CA GLY A 128 15.33 -13.68 2.66
C GLY A 128 15.21 -12.17 2.45
N ARG A 129 14.43 -11.71 1.46
CA ARG A 129 14.20 -10.29 1.20
C ARG A 129 13.00 -9.79 2.01
N PRO A 130 13.13 -8.68 2.73
CA PRO A 130 11.99 -8.05 3.41
C PRO A 130 10.95 -7.57 2.39
N THR A 131 9.67 -7.74 2.73
CA THR A 131 8.54 -7.41 1.87
C THR A 131 7.66 -6.34 2.53
N TYR A 132 7.28 -5.32 1.76
CA TYR A 132 6.52 -4.17 2.26
C TYR A 132 5.34 -3.85 1.35
N ILE A 133 4.23 -3.39 1.94
CA ILE A 133 3.13 -2.78 1.20
C ILE A 133 3.34 -1.26 1.13
N VAL A 134 3.27 -0.70 -0.08
CA VAL A 134 3.23 0.76 -0.30
C VAL A 134 1.85 1.12 -0.80
N SER A 135 1.11 1.91 -0.04
CA SER A 135 -0.26 2.28 -0.39
C SER A 135 -0.61 3.66 0.17
N ALA A 136 -1.54 4.35 -0.51
CA ALA A 136 -2.16 5.56 0.01
C ALA A 136 -3.41 5.26 0.88
N SER A 137 -3.64 4.00 1.25
CA SER A 137 -4.70 3.59 2.17
C SER A 137 -4.30 3.86 3.64
N PRO A 138 -5.28 3.98 4.55
CA PRO A 138 -4.99 4.21 5.97
C PRO A 138 -4.08 3.14 6.56
N ILE A 139 -3.13 3.56 7.40
CA ILE A 139 -2.15 2.65 8.03
C ILE A 139 -2.83 1.58 8.90
N GLU A 140 -4.00 1.90 9.47
CA GLU A 140 -4.83 1.01 10.26
C GLU A 140 -5.39 -0.17 9.45
N ILE A 141 -5.32 -0.09 8.13
CA ILE A 141 -5.68 -1.17 7.20
C ILE A 141 -4.43 -1.81 6.61
N VAL A 142 -3.46 -1.01 6.18
CA VAL A 142 -2.26 -1.50 5.49
C VAL A 142 -1.40 -2.34 6.41
N LYS A 143 -1.12 -1.87 7.63
CA LYS A 143 -0.27 -2.59 8.58
C LYS A 143 -0.84 -3.94 9.01
N PRO A 144 -2.11 -4.06 9.45
CA PRO A 144 -2.68 -5.38 9.77
C PRO A 144 -2.76 -6.31 8.55
N LEU A 145 -2.99 -5.77 7.34
CA LEU A 145 -2.99 -6.57 6.13
C LEU A 145 -1.60 -7.15 5.83
N ALA A 146 -0.55 -6.32 5.90
CA ALA A 146 0.82 -6.77 5.72
C ALA A 146 1.16 -7.90 6.70
N LEU A 147 0.82 -7.74 7.98
CA LEU A 147 1.00 -8.79 8.99
C LEU A 147 0.22 -10.06 8.66
N ALA A 148 -1.03 -9.95 8.21
CA ALA A 148 -1.85 -11.10 7.83
C ALA A 148 -1.28 -11.86 6.61
N LEU A 149 -0.52 -11.19 5.75
CA LEU A 149 0.18 -11.77 4.60
C LEU A 149 1.61 -12.24 4.94
N GLY A 150 2.02 -12.16 6.21
CA GLY A 150 3.38 -12.52 6.65
C GLY A 150 4.47 -11.58 6.15
N MET A 151 4.11 -10.37 5.71
CA MET A 151 5.05 -9.37 5.22
C MET A 151 5.74 -8.61 6.37
N THR A 152 6.85 -7.96 6.07
CA THR A 152 7.63 -7.18 7.03
C THR A 152 6.90 -5.90 7.45
N GLY A 153 6.14 -5.27 6.56
CA GLY A 153 5.37 -4.05 6.86
C GLY A 153 4.56 -3.51 5.70
#